data_3e2b0f9afca734936247f2e795b279b6
#
_entry.id   3e2b0f9afca734936247f2e795b279b6
#
_cell.length_a   1.000
_cell.length_b   1.000
_cell.length_c   1.000
_cell.angle_alpha   90.00
_cell.angle_beta   90.00
_cell.angle_gamma   90.00
#
_symmetry.space_group_name_H-M   'P 1'
#
loop_
_entity.id
_entity.type
_entity.pdbx_description
1 polymer ?
#
loop_
_entity_poly.entity_id
_entity_poly.type
_entity_poly.pdbx_seq_one_letter_code
_entity_poly.pdbx_strand_id
1 'polypeptide(L)'
;LKRTTQLITGALLMFGAALMQAQPAHATVVKNSFLKTQRTIRTYNINKHAKLTLPKGTVVQVAGTKHLHGNKYVDVYVDRLSYNIRKPLLSVKKPTIYSHWIRAKGDNFKQIHKPSYLSYYAAQSDGKQSHGKIRTETGNLWKGTRLPVDYATSVAARLRVTTNGYLEYDASSPFVFKISPKPTTSLKVAKASQPMASGKTILTFKSRLKQLPFTKKSKGHYQLTITNAEAGTITVVPNTSKVQKILTNWIFKVGKQSWYENNSVTTFK
;
A
#
# COMPACT_ATOMS: atom_id res chain seq x y z
N LEU A 1 -39.39 -70.89 -26.83
CA LEU A 1 -38.47 -69.90 -26.30
C LEU A 1 -39.26 -68.74 -25.67
N LYS A 2 -39.39 -68.76 -24.33
CA LYS A 2 -39.97 -67.64 -23.59
C LYS A 2 -38.87 -66.73 -23.03
N ARG A 3 -38.88 -65.47 -23.44
CA ARG A 3 -38.03 -64.45 -22.84
C ARG A 3 -38.74 -63.78 -21.65
N THR A 4 -38.19 -63.95 -20.46
CA THR A 4 -38.63 -63.30 -19.23
C THR A 4 -37.98 -61.92 -19.18
N THR A 5 -38.80 -60.86 -19.21
CA THR A 5 -38.34 -59.47 -19.00
C THR A 5 -38.38 -59.19 -17.51
N GLN A 6 -37.22 -58.97 -16.89
CA GLN A 6 -37.11 -58.49 -15.53
C GLN A 6 -37.18 -56.95 -15.50
N LEU A 7 -38.22 -56.44 -14.84
CA LEU A 7 -38.34 -55.02 -14.49
C LEU A 7 -37.42 -54.73 -13.29
N ILE A 8 -36.42 -53.95 -13.48
CA ILE A 8 -35.59 -53.40 -12.39
C ILE A 8 -36.21 -52.08 -11.98
N THR A 9 -36.84 -52.08 -10.81
CA THR A 9 -37.34 -50.87 -10.17
C THR A 9 -36.16 -50.18 -9.47
N GLY A 10 -35.64 -49.15 -10.10
CA GLY A 10 -34.58 -48.31 -9.52
C GLY A 10 -35.16 -47.30 -8.50
N ALA A 11 -34.92 -47.52 -7.23
CA ALA A 11 -35.21 -46.54 -6.18
C ALA A 11 -34.26 -45.33 -6.31
N LEU A 12 -34.80 -44.17 -6.69
CA LEU A 12 -34.10 -42.90 -6.70
C LEU A 12 -33.94 -42.42 -5.23
N LEU A 13 -32.80 -42.69 -4.65
CA LEU A 13 -32.38 -42.04 -3.40
C LEU A 13 -32.03 -40.59 -3.71
N MET A 14 -32.95 -39.67 -3.43
CA MET A 14 -32.64 -38.22 -3.40
C MET A 14 -31.76 -37.94 -2.20
N PHE A 15 -30.45 -37.89 -2.41
CA PHE A 15 -29.53 -37.27 -1.48
C PHE A 15 -29.74 -35.75 -1.57
N GLY A 16 -30.52 -35.22 -0.64
CA GLY A 16 -30.57 -33.80 -0.35
C GLY A 16 -29.22 -33.34 0.19
N ALA A 17 -28.32 -32.96 -0.70
CA ALA A 17 -27.13 -32.23 -0.33
C ALA A 17 -27.57 -30.86 0.18
N ALA A 18 -27.73 -30.72 1.50
CA ALA A 18 -27.78 -29.44 2.16
C ALA A 18 -26.45 -28.74 1.85
N LEU A 19 -26.46 -27.86 0.86
CA LEU A 19 -25.39 -26.90 0.63
C LEU A 19 -25.35 -26.01 1.88
N MET A 20 -24.62 -26.45 2.89
CA MET A 20 -24.14 -25.57 3.93
C MET A 20 -23.31 -24.51 3.20
N GLN A 21 -23.92 -23.37 2.91
CA GLN A 21 -23.18 -22.16 2.54
C GLN A 21 -22.28 -21.85 3.73
N ALA A 22 -21.03 -22.31 3.64
CA ALA A 22 -19.98 -21.86 4.55
C ALA A 22 -19.97 -20.34 4.46
N GLN A 23 -20.53 -19.67 5.48
CA GLN A 23 -20.38 -18.23 5.59
C GLN A 23 -18.88 -17.96 5.51
N PRO A 24 -18.43 -17.08 4.60
CA PRO A 24 -17.01 -16.77 4.51
C PRO A 24 -16.57 -16.34 5.90
N ALA A 25 -15.70 -17.12 6.52
CA ALA A 25 -15.10 -16.77 7.80
C ALA A 25 -14.59 -15.34 7.64
N HIS A 26 -15.17 -14.40 8.41
CA HIS A 26 -14.75 -13.00 8.37
C HIS A 26 -13.28 -12.96 8.80
N ALA A 27 -12.39 -12.93 7.82
CA ALA A 27 -10.96 -12.88 8.08
C ALA A 27 -10.70 -11.71 9.04
N THR A 28 -10.01 -12.00 10.14
CA THR A 28 -9.74 -11.01 11.18
C THR A 28 -8.94 -9.87 10.58
N VAL A 29 -9.50 -8.67 10.60
CA VAL A 29 -8.80 -7.47 10.14
C VAL A 29 -7.65 -7.20 11.11
N VAL A 30 -6.43 -7.29 10.60
CA VAL A 30 -5.19 -7.07 11.38
C VAL A 30 -4.41 -5.88 10.85
N LYS A 31 -3.45 -5.40 11.65
CA LYS A 31 -2.52 -4.35 11.22
C LYS A 31 -1.89 -4.72 9.89
N ASN A 32 -1.71 -3.74 9.02
CA ASN A 32 -1.17 -3.83 7.66
C ASN A 32 -2.02 -4.61 6.63
N SER A 33 -3.19 -5.14 7.01
CA SER A 33 -4.15 -5.66 6.03
C SER A 33 -4.73 -4.53 5.16
N PHE A 34 -5.34 -4.92 4.04
CA PHE A 34 -5.96 -3.97 3.11
C PHE A 34 -7.48 -4.13 3.13
N LEU A 35 -8.16 -2.98 3.14
CA LEU A 35 -9.60 -2.89 3.09
C LEU A 35 -10.01 -2.03 1.90
N LYS A 36 -11.15 -2.37 1.28
CA LYS A 36 -11.79 -1.56 0.24
C LYS A 36 -13.10 -1.02 0.76
N THR A 37 -13.33 0.28 0.64
CA THR A 37 -14.60 0.89 1.05
C THR A 37 -15.74 0.41 0.14
N GLN A 38 -16.83 -0.05 0.75
CA GLN A 38 -18.03 -0.53 0.03
C GLN A 38 -18.98 0.60 -0.29
N ARG A 39 -18.88 1.70 0.43
CA ARG A 39 -19.63 2.95 0.24
C ARG A 39 -18.73 4.15 0.51
N THR A 40 -19.21 5.34 0.18
CA THR A 40 -18.51 6.58 0.56
C THR A 40 -18.58 6.78 2.07
N ILE A 41 -17.42 6.89 2.71
CA ILE A 41 -17.30 7.14 4.15
C ILE A 41 -16.90 8.60 4.35
N ARG A 42 -17.68 9.32 5.16
CA ARG A 42 -17.34 10.68 5.60
C ARG A 42 -17.06 10.65 7.09
N THR A 43 -15.92 11.16 7.48
CA THR A 43 -15.47 11.18 8.87
C THR A 43 -14.67 12.43 9.16
N TYR A 44 -14.46 12.73 10.43
CA TYR A 44 -13.63 13.84 10.89
C TYR A 44 -12.37 13.28 11.53
N ASN A 45 -11.27 14.00 11.48
CA ASN A 45 -10.11 13.65 12.27
C ASN A 45 -10.44 13.76 13.78
N ILE A 46 -9.57 13.16 14.62
CA ILE A 46 -9.74 13.09 16.08
C ILE A 46 -10.11 14.45 16.68
N ASN A 47 -9.56 15.54 16.17
CA ASN A 47 -9.78 16.90 16.67
C ASN A 47 -10.93 17.62 15.93
N LYS A 48 -11.69 16.93 15.08
CA LYS A 48 -12.78 17.48 14.25
C LYS A 48 -12.38 18.66 13.34
N HIS A 49 -11.08 18.89 13.14
CA HIS A 49 -10.57 20.02 12.34
C HIS A 49 -10.48 19.76 10.85
N ALA A 50 -10.54 18.51 10.43
CA ALA A 50 -10.54 18.16 9.02
C ALA A 50 -11.54 17.06 8.70
N LYS A 51 -12.34 17.28 7.67
CA LYS A 51 -13.27 16.28 7.14
C LYS A 51 -12.55 15.41 6.14
N LEU A 52 -12.51 14.11 6.40
CA LEU A 52 -11.97 13.12 5.48
C LEU A 52 -13.13 12.44 4.73
N THR A 53 -13.02 12.35 3.42
CA THR A 53 -13.97 11.61 2.59
C THR A 53 -13.21 10.49 1.88
N LEU A 54 -13.63 9.25 2.11
CA LEU A 54 -13.16 8.07 1.40
C LEU A 54 -14.26 7.64 0.41
N PRO A 55 -14.12 7.89 -0.88
CA PRO A 55 -15.08 7.43 -1.88
C PRO A 55 -15.26 5.91 -1.88
N LYS A 56 -16.42 5.41 -2.32
CA LYS A 56 -16.62 3.98 -2.59
C LYS A 56 -15.48 3.43 -3.48
N GLY A 57 -14.97 2.26 -3.13
CA GLY A 57 -13.87 1.63 -3.86
C GLY A 57 -12.47 2.09 -3.45
N THR A 58 -12.35 3.02 -2.49
CA THR A 58 -11.04 3.44 -1.97
C THR A 58 -10.38 2.27 -1.23
N VAL A 59 -9.15 1.94 -1.62
CA VAL A 59 -8.33 0.97 -0.89
C VAL A 59 -7.55 1.70 0.19
N VAL A 60 -7.64 1.19 1.42
CA VAL A 60 -6.92 1.70 2.59
C VAL A 60 -6.09 0.58 3.20
N GLN A 61 -4.99 0.94 3.86
CA GLN A 61 -4.21 0.01 4.67
C GLN A 61 -4.47 0.26 6.15
N VAL A 62 -4.62 -0.82 6.91
CA VAL A 62 -4.92 -0.78 8.33
C VAL A 62 -3.67 -0.51 9.15
N ALA A 63 -3.71 0.51 9.99
CA ALA A 63 -2.68 0.82 10.98
C ALA A 63 -2.94 0.10 12.32
N GLY A 64 -4.20 -0.18 12.64
CA GLY A 64 -4.61 -0.87 13.85
C GLY A 64 -6.11 -1.14 13.90
N THR A 65 -6.51 -1.90 14.92
CA THR A 65 -7.92 -2.19 15.22
C THR A 65 -8.17 -2.04 16.70
N LYS A 66 -9.37 -1.61 17.07
CA LYS A 66 -9.82 -1.58 18.48
C LYS A 66 -11.32 -1.81 18.58
N HIS A 67 -11.74 -2.23 19.77
CA HIS A 67 -13.14 -2.23 20.16
C HIS A 67 -13.34 -1.14 21.21
N LEU A 68 -14.41 -0.36 21.07
CA LEU A 68 -14.78 0.68 21.99
C LEU A 68 -16.30 0.76 22.10
N HIS A 69 -16.84 0.62 23.30
CA HIS A 69 -18.29 0.60 23.57
C HIS A 69 -19.06 -0.35 22.64
N GLY A 70 -18.60 -1.60 22.52
CA GLY A 70 -19.22 -2.62 21.66
C GLY A 70 -19.04 -2.41 20.13
N ASN A 71 -18.35 -1.35 19.70
CA ASN A 71 -18.14 -1.06 18.30
C ASN A 71 -16.69 -1.35 17.88
N LYS A 72 -16.54 -1.97 16.72
CA LYS A 72 -15.23 -2.17 16.08
C LYS A 72 -14.81 -0.92 15.33
N TYR A 73 -13.54 -0.54 15.49
CA TYR A 73 -12.90 0.54 14.76
C TYR A 73 -11.67 0.02 14.03
N VAL A 74 -11.39 0.59 12.87
CA VAL A 74 -10.14 0.41 12.13
C VAL A 74 -9.42 1.74 12.04
N ASP A 75 -8.14 1.72 12.34
CA ASP A 75 -7.23 2.84 12.10
C ASP A 75 -6.65 2.67 10.71
N VAL A 76 -6.74 3.68 9.85
CA VAL A 76 -6.27 3.61 8.48
C VAL A 76 -5.14 4.61 8.24
N TYR A 77 -4.09 4.18 7.54
CA TYR A 77 -2.99 5.06 7.16
C TYR A 77 -3.46 6.08 6.12
N VAL A 78 -3.86 7.27 6.56
CA VAL A 78 -4.35 8.33 5.68
C VAL A 78 -3.23 8.98 4.87
N ASP A 79 -2.00 8.99 5.39
CA ASP A 79 -0.85 9.50 4.64
C ASP A 79 -0.57 8.69 3.37
N ARG A 80 -0.90 7.40 3.37
CA ARG A 80 -0.72 6.49 2.23
C ARG A 80 -1.78 6.63 1.14
N LEU A 81 -2.80 7.44 1.35
CA LEU A 81 -3.82 7.76 0.36
C LEU A 81 -3.34 8.84 -0.61
N SER A 82 -3.98 8.94 -1.77
CA SER A 82 -3.67 9.99 -2.75
C SER A 82 -3.93 11.39 -2.20
N TYR A 83 -3.21 12.37 -2.74
CA TYR A 83 -3.30 13.77 -2.32
C TYR A 83 -4.75 14.29 -2.27
N ASN A 84 -5.57 13.95 -3.25
CA ASN A 84 -6.96 14.40 -3.30
C ASN A 84 -7.78 13.99 -2.07
N ILE A 85 -7.45 12.85 -1.46
CA ILE A 85 -8.12 12.38 -0.24
C ILE A 85 -7.49 13.00 1.01
N ARG A 86 -6.15 13.05 1.10
CA ARG A 86 -5.45 13.56 2.29
C ARG A 86 -5.32 15.08 2.36
N LYS A 87 -5.58 15.80 1.26
CA LYS A 87 -5.48 17.27 1.19
C LYS A 87 -6.10 18.02 2.37
N PRO A 88 -7.32 17.66 2.87
CA PRO A 88 -7.91 18.37 4.01
C PRO A 88 -7.08 18.27 5.29
N LEU A 89 -6.23 17.24 5.43
CA LEU A 89 -5.39 17.05 6.61
C LEU A 89 -4.16 17.99 6.59
N LEU A 90 -3.75 18.47 5.43
CA LEU A 90 -2.60 19.38 5.27
C LEU A 90 -2.92 20.81 5.72
N SER A 91 -4.18 21.21 5.73
CA SER A 91 -4.62 22.54 6.14
C SER A 91 -4.74 22.70 7.66
N VAL A 92 -4.54 21.64 8.43
CA VAL A 92 -4.64 21.67 9.90
C VAL A 92 -3.31 22.19 10.48
N LYS A 93 -3.36 23.22 11.34
CA LYS A 93 -2.17 23.86 11.94
C LYS A 93 -1.20 22.91 12.66
N LYS A 94 -1.68 21.76 13.15
CA LYS A 94 -0.87 20.69 13.75
C LYS A 94 -1.23 19.34 13.14
N PRO A 95 -0.82 19.04 11.91
CA PRO A 95 -1.08 17.74 11.31
C PRO A 95 -0.22 16.69 12.01
N THR A 96 -0.77 16.01 13.00
CA THR A 96 -0.06 14.97 13.76
C THR A 96 -0.48 13.56 13.36
N ILE A 97 -1.32 13.40 12.35
CA ILE A 97 -2.10 12.18 12.18
C ILE A 97 -1.71 11.50 10.86
N TYR A 98 -0.86 10.47 10.96
CA TYR A 98 -0.57 9.54 9.86
C TYR A 98 -1.72 8.57 9.61
N SER A 99 -2.58 8.35 10.61
CA SER A 99 -3.68 7.40 10.58
C SER A 99 -4.95 8.00 11.18
N HIS A 100 -6.07 7.35 10.95
CA HIS A 100 -7.38 7.82 11.37
C HIS A 100 -8.33 6.68 11.70
N TRP A 101 -8.94 6.73 12.90
CA TRP A 101 -9.90 5.76 13.37
C TRP A 101 -11.26 5.93 12.70
N ILE A 102 -11.74 4.87 12.08
CA ILE A 102 -13.04 4.82 11.41
C ILE A 102 -13.85 3.67 12.00
N ARG A 103 -15.10 3.92 12.38
CA ARG A 103 -16.00 2.86 12.83
C ARG A 103 -16.22 1.86 11.69
N ALA A 104 -15.85 0.60 11.94
CA ALA A 104 -16.08 -0.52 11.02
C ALA A 104 -17.54 -0.98 11.16
N LYS A 105 -18.49 -0.15 10.71
CA LYS A 105 -19.91 -0.48 10.75
C LYS A 105 -20.22 -1.41 9.56
N GLY A 106 -20.76 -2.59 9.84
CA GLY A 106 -21.28 -3.61 8.92
C GLY A 106 -20.60 -3.69 7.55
N ASP A 107 -21.12 -2.97 6.61
CA ASP A 107 -20.77 -2.94 5.19
C ASP A 107 -19.76 -1.84 4.76
N ASN A 108 -19.19 -1.11 5.71
CA ASN A 108 -18.25 -0.03 5.36
C ASN A 108 -17.05 -0.52 4.57
N PHE A 109 -16.54 -1.71 4.92
CA PHE A 109 -15.30 -2.23 4.39
C PHE A 109 -15.41 -3.70 3.97
N LYS A 110 -14.74 -4.05 2.88
CA LYS A 110 -14.43 -5.41 2.47
C LYS A 110 -12.92 -5.62 2.58
N GLN A 111 -12.50 -6.70 3.23
CA GLN A 111 -11.09 -7.09 3.23
C GLN A 111 -10.70 -7.57 1.84
N ILE A 112 -9.51 -7.18 1.40
CA ILE A 112 -8.95 -7.56 0.10
C ILE A 112 -7.49 -7.97 0.27
N HIS A 113 -6.97 -8.71 -0.70
CA HIS A 113 -5.53 -8.92 -0.83
C HIS A 113 -4.80 -7.61 -1.12
N LYS A 114 -3.50 -7.58 -0.80
CA LYS A 114 -2.65 -6.45 -1.18
C LYS A 114 -2.72 -6.23 -2.69
N PRO A 115 -3.05 -5.02 -3.16
CA PRO A 115 -3.10 -4.72 -4.57
C PRO A 115 -1.75 -4.94 -5.27
N SER A 116 -1.76 -5.48 -6.49
CA SER A 116 -0.55 -5.76 -7.26
C SER A 116 0.31 -4.52 -7.54
N TYR A 117 -0.29 -3.33 -7.61
CA TYR A 117 0.46 -2.08 -7.76
C TYR A 117 1.28 -1.69 -6.51
N LEU A 118 1.07 -2.36 -5.38
CA LEU A 118 1.84 -2.19 -4.15
C LEU A 118 2.85 -3.33 -3.93
N SER A 119 3.10 -4.16 -4.93
CA SER A 119 3.95 -5.35 -4.75
C SER A 119 5.41 -5.02 -4.42
N TYR A 120 5.92 -3.85 -4.82
CA TYR A 120 7.24 -3.37 -4.41
C TYR A 120 7.28 -2.98 -2.93
N TYR A 121 6.15 -2.83 -2.30
CA TYR A 121 5.93 -2.35 -0.96
C TYR A 121 5.74 -3.50 0.04
N ALA A 122 6.47 -3.50 1.16
CA ALA A 122 6.28 -4.50 2.22
C ALA A 122 5.07 -4.15 3.07
N ALA A 123 4.09 -5.05 3.12
CA ALA A 123 3.17 -5.04 4.24
C ALA A 123 3.81 -5.90 5.33
N GLN A 124 4.09 -5.35 6.49
CA GLN A 124 4.71 -6.08 7.61
C GLN A 124 3.87 -7.26 8.14
N SER A 125 2.63 -7.41 7.68
CA SER A 125 1.68 -8.41 8.21
C SER A 125 1.93 -9.84 7.75
N ASP A 126 2.70 -10.04 6.68
CA ASP A 126 2.84 -11.39 6.14
C ASP A 126 3.92 -12.21 6.84
N GLY A 127 4.61 -11.65 7.85
CA GLY A 127 5.60 -12.37 8.69
C GLY A 127 6.65 -13.17 7.89
N LYS A 128 6.39 -13.33 6.62
CA LYS A 128 7.20 -14.02 5.63
C LYS A 128 7.85 -12.95 4.79
N GLN A 129 9.12 -12.68 5.05
CA GLN A 129 9.99 -12.12 4.03
C GLN A 129 9.95 -13.12 2.86
N SER A 130 8.98 -12.94 1.97
CA SER A 130 8.84 -13.84 0.85
C SER A 130 10.13 -13.77 0.03
N HIS A 131 10.95 -14.80 0.15
CA HIS A 131 12.14 -15.04 -0.64
C HIS A 131 13.32 -14.08 -0.41
N GLY A 132 13.54 -13.58 0.80
CA GLY A 132 14.69 -12.72 1.11
C GLY A 132 14.69 -11.35 0.46
N LYS A 133 13.61 -10.98 -0.25
CA LYS A 133 13.51 -9.71 -0.96
C LYS A 133 13.07 -8.59 -0.05
N ILE A 134 13.93 -7.59 0.10
CA ILE A 134 13.66 -6.41 0.88
C ILE A 134 12.68 -5.52 0.12
N ARG A 135 11.66 -5.05 0.82
CA ARG A 135 10.63 -4.16 0.27
C ARG A 135 10.52 -2.91 1.13
N THR A 136 10.09 -1.83 0.50
CA THR A 136 9.83 -0.58 1.22
C THR A 136 8.69 -0.73 2.24
N GLU A 137 8.87 -0.19 3.45
CA GLU A 137 7.85 -0.19 4.50
C GLU A 137 6.86 0.97 4.37
N THR A 138 7.31 2.12 3.87
CA THR A 138 6.50 3.33 3.73
C THR A 138 5.97 3.52 2.32
N GLY A 139 6.58 2.86 1.34
CA GLY A 139 6.31 3.03 -0.07
C GLY A 139 6.93 4.28 -0.68
N ASN A 140 7.70 5.06 0.08
CA ASN A 140 8.40 6.23 -0.42
C ASN A 140 9.76 5.81 -0.99
N LEU A 141 10.00 6.12 -2.25
CA LEU A 141 11.28 5.93 -2.91
C LEU A 141 11.89 7.31 -3.20
N TRP A 142 13.12 7.51 -2.78
CA TRP A 142 13.89 8.73 -2.98
C TRP A 142 14.91 8.53 -4.09
N LYS A 143 15.06 9.51 -4.97
CA LYS A 143 16.04 9.41 -6.06
C LYS A 143 17.47 9.43 -5.51
N GLY A 144 18.28 8.46 -5.93
CA GLY A 144 19.65 8.30 -5.47
C GLY A 144 19.92 6.90 -4.94
N THR A 145 20.97 6.76 -4.16
CA THR A 145 21.42 5.46 -3.60
C THR A 145 21.48 5.44 -2.08
N ARG A 146 21.42 6.60 -1.44
CA ARG A 146 21.46 6.72 0.02
C ARG A 146 20.85 8.02 0.51
N LEU A 147 20.43 8.03 1.76
CA LEU A 147 19.98 9.21 2.46
C LEU A 147 21.18 10.16 2.67
N PRO A 148 21.07 11.46 2.41
CA PRO A 148 22.10 12.44 2.75
C PRO A 148 22.27 12.55 4.27
N VAL A 149 23.47 12.90 4.72
CA VAL A 149 23.77 13.05 6.16
C VAL A 149 22.94 14.17 6.79
N ASP A 150 22.72 15.24 6.03
CA ASP A 150 21.92 16.43 6.39
C ASP A 150 20.45 16.30 5.98
N TYR A 151 19.91 15.07 5.97
CA TYR A 151 18.56 14.78 5.50
C TYR A 151 17.45 15.60 6.15
N ALA A 152 17.66 16.12 7.34
CA ALA A 152 16.68 16.93 8.06
C ALA A 152 16.34 18.23 7.33
N THR A 153 17.31 18.79 6.58
CA THR A 153 17.20 20.03 5.81
C THR A 153 17.26 19.82 4.30
N SER A 154 17.65 18.61 3.88
CA SER A 154 17.79 18.26 2.47
C SER A 154 16.45 17.91 1.82
N VAL A 155 16.43 17.99 0.50
CA VAL A 155 15.30 17.61 -0.35
C VAL A 155 15.77 16.70 -1.48
N ALA A 156 14.87 15.83 -1.96
CA ALA A 156 15.15 15.01 -3.14
C ALA A 156 13.85 14.73 -3.93
N ALA A 157 13.99 14.26 -5.16
CA ALA A 157 12.86 13.74 -5.88
C ALA A 157 12.33 12.48 -5.18
N ARG A 158 11.01 12.41 -5.01
CA ARG A 158 10.32 11.31 -4.35
C ARG A 158 9.28 10.69 -5.28
N LEU A 159 9.17 9.37 -5.21
CA LEU A 159 8.18 8.56 -5.91
C LEU A 159 7.46 7.66 -4.92
N ARG A 160 6.16 7.49 -5.07
CA ARG A 160 5.41 6.47 -4.34
C ARG A 160 4.14 6.06 -5.08
N VAL A 161 3.65 4.86 -4.79
CA VAL A 161 2.30 4.43 -5.18
C VAL A 161 1.41 4.45 -3.94
N THR A 162 0.31 5.18 -4.01
CA THR A 162 -0.66 5.29 -2.91
C THR A 162 -1.52 4.04 -2.81
N THR A 163 -2.08 3.77 -1.63
CA THR A 163 -2.92 2.58 -1.41
C THR A 163 -4.16 2.54 -2.29
N ASN A 164 -4.67 3.70 -2.71
CA ASN A 164 -5.80 3.81 -3.63
C ASN A 164 -5.38 3.92 -5.11
N GLY A 165 -4.13 3.55 -5.43
CA GLY A 165 -3.65 3.31 -6.79
C GLY A 165 -3.32 4.58 -7.60
N TYR A 166 -2.61 5.52 -7.01
CA TYR A 166 -2.01 6.66 -7.71
C TYR A 166 -0.50 6.62 -7.56
N LEU A 167 0.21 6.82 -8.66
CA LEU A 167 1.62 7.16 -8.64
C LEU A 167 1.75 8.64 -8.34
N GLU A 168 2.40 9.00 -7.25
CA GLU A 168 2.73 10.38 -6.89
C GLU A 168 4.23 10.60 -7.07
N TYR A 169 4.58 11.70 -7.73
CA TYR A 169 5.95 12.13 -7.95
C TYR A 169 6.12 13.55 -7.43
N ASP A 170 7.15 13.76 -6.64
CA ASP A 170 7.61 15.06 -6.17
C ASP A 170 8.99 15.32 -6.77
N ALA A 171 9.15 16.46 -7.44
CA ALA A 171 10.46 16.85 -8.00
C ALA A 171 11.45 17.26 -6.90
N SER A 172 10.92 17.79 -5.79
CA SER A 172 11.69 18.22 -4.62
C SER A 172 10.81 18.05 -3.38
N SER A 173 11.08 17.03 -2.60
CA SER A 173 10.35 16.73 -1.36
C SER A 173 11.32 16.70 -0.19
N PRO A 174 10.99 17.29 0.98
CA PRO A 174 11.78 17.11 2.18
C PRO A 174 11.72 15.64 2.61
N PHE A 175 12.78 15.12 3.21
CA PHE A 175 12.82 13.77 3.76
C PHE A 175 11.97 13.64 5.03
N VAL A 176 11.83 14.73 5.77
CA VAL A 176 11.06 14.77 7.01
C VAL A 176 9.76 15.53 6.79
N PHE A 177 8.64 14.86 7.00
CA PHE A 177 7.31 15.48 6.95
C PHE A 177 6.34 14.70 7.87
N LYS A 178 5.33 15.38 8.37
CA LYS A 178 4.27 14.76 9.20
C LYS A 178 3.20 14.07 8.34
N ILE A 179 2.81 14.71 7.26
CA ILE A 179 1.93 14.16 6.23
C ILE A 179 2.57 14.50 4.89
N SER A 180 2.55 13.54 3.97
CA SER A 180 3.13 13.75 2.64
C SER A 180 2.56 14.99 1.94
N PRO A 181 3.40 15.92 1.49
CA PRO A 181 2.97 17.17 0.88
C PRO A 181 2.20 16.94 -0.43
N LYS A 182 1.77 18.04 -1.05
CA LYS A 182 1.19 18.01 -2.39
C LYS A 182 2.25 17.51 -3.39
N PRO A 183 1.99 16.45 -4.17
CA PRO A 183 2.93 15.99 -5.17
C PRO A 183 3.03 17.00 -6.33
N THR A 184 4.19 17.04 -6.99
CA THR A 184 4.35 17.78 -8.25
C THR A 184 3.40 17.24 -9.30
N THR A 185 3.24 15.92 -9.35
CA THR A 185 2.34 15.27 -10.30
C THR A 185 1.79 13.96 -9.72
N SER A 186 0.57 13.59 -10.14
CA SER A 186 -0.08 12.35 -9.75
C SER A 186 -0.73 11.70 -10.97
N LEU A 187 -0.52 10.39 -11.15
CA LEU A 187 -1.13 9.59 -12.23
C LEU A 187 -1.90 8.41 -11.65
N LYS A 188 -3.10 8.16 -12.15
CA LYS A 188 -3.87 6.96 -11.81
C LYS A 188 -3.24 5.73 -12.46
N VAL A 189 -2.95 4.69 -11.67
CA VAL A 189 -2.56 3.37 -12.16
C VAL A 189 -3.77 2.73 -12.84
N ALA A 190 -3.64 2.42 -14.12
CA ALA A 190 -4.69 1.76 -14.90
C ALA A 190 -4.67 0.24 -14.70
N LYS A 191 -3.46 -0.35 -14.68
CA LYS A 191 -3.23 -1.78 -14.49
C LYS A 191 -1.89 -1.99 -13.80
N ALA A 192 -1.79 -3.07 -13.04
CA ALA A 192 -0.51 -3.48 -12.46
C ALA A 192 -0.35 -4.99 -12.55
N SER A 193 0.90 -5.45 -12.65
CA SER A 193 1.27 -6.86 -12.58
C SER A 193 2.58 -7.02 -11.82
N GLN A 194 2.73 -8.19 -11.23
CA GLN A 194 3.95 -8.64 -10.59
C GLN A 194 4.31 -10.00 -11.19
N PRO A 195 5.27 -10.07 -12.11
CA PRO A 195 5.78 -11.35 -12.58
C PRO A 195 6.34 -12.16 -11.41
N MET A 196 6.01 -13.45 -11.35
CA MET A 196 6.46 -14.33 -10.27
C MET A 196 7.99 -14.28 -10.15
N ALA A 197 8.49 -14.28 -8.92
CA ALA A 197 9.92 -14.32 -8.57
C ALA A 197 10.81 -13.20 -9.13
N SER A 198 10.27 -12.20 -9.85
CA SER A 198 11.09 -11.19 -10.53
C SER A 198 11.49 -9.99 -9.67
N GLY A 199 10.92 -9.82 -8.47
CA GLY A 199 11.08 -8.59 -7.68
C GLY A 199 10.59 -7.32 -8.36
N LYS A 200 9.85 -7.45 -9.48
CA LYS A 200 9.38 -6.34 -10.30
C LYS A 200 7.91 -6.04 -10.03
N THR A 201 7.59 -4.77 -9.96
CA THR A 201 6.21 -4.26 -10.02
C THR A 201 6.07 -3.45 -11.30
N ILE A 202 5.21 -3.88 -12.20
CA ILE A 202 4.97 -3.23 -13.48
C ILE A 202 3.65 -2.48 -13.40
N LEU A 203 3.71 -1.16 -13.59
CA LEU A 203 2.58 -0.25 -13.53
C LEU A 203 2.25 0.26 -14.92
N THR A 204 0.98 0.22 -15.32
CA THR A 204 0.50 0.71 -16.63
C THR A 204 -0.38 1.94 -16.42
N PHE A 205 -0.20 2.95 -17.29
CA PHE A 205 -0.85 4.27 -17.22
C PHE A 205 -1.39 4.68 -18.60
N LYS A 206 -2.37 5.59 -18.61
CA LYS A 206 -2.87 6.24 -19.84
C LYS A 206 -2.02 7.43 -20.29
N SER A 207 -1.16 7.95 -19.42
CA SER A 207 -0.24 9.06 -19.68
C SER A 207 1.10 8.83 -19.02
N ARG A 208 2.10 9.67 -19.30
CA ARG A 208 3.44 9.56 -18.73
C ARG A 208 3.89 10.86 -18.06
N LEU A 209 4.86 10.77 -17.18
CA LEU A 209 5.66 11.90 -16.67
C LEU A 209 6.99 11.92 -17.40
N LYS A 210 7.38 13.08 -17.89
CA LYS A 210 8.66 13.25 -18.61
C LYS A 210 9.87 12.94 -17.72
N GLN A 211 9.73 13.15 -16.40
CA GLN A 211 10.79 12.96 -15.40
C GLN A 211 11.07 11.51 -15.05
N LEU A 212 10.18 10.60 -15.40
CA LEU A 212 10.29 9.17 -15.09
C LEU A 212 10.48 8.33 -16.36
N PRO A 213 11.21 7.21 -16.28
CA PRO A 213 11.58 6.38 -17.42
C PRO A 213 10.43 5.45 -17.84
N PHE A 214 9.38 6.03 -18.35
CA PHE A 214 8.27 5.27 -18.92
C PHE A 214 8.61 4.64 -20.25
N THR A 215 8.21 3.39 -20.43
CA THR A 215 8.24 2.70 -21.74
C THR A 215 6.88 2.84 -22.41
N LYS A 216 6.85 3.36 -23.64
CA LYS A 216 5.62 3.40 -24.47
C LYS A 216 5.23 1.99 -24.87
N LYS A 217 3.97 1.67 -24.72
CA LYS A 217 3.34 0.41 -25.17
C LYS A 217 2.31 0.68 -26.25
N SER A 218 1.75 -0.37 -26.82
CA SER A 218 0.66 -0.26 -27.79
C SER A 218 -0.55 0.46 -27.23
N LYS A 219 -1.39 1.01 -28.08
CA LYS A 219 -2.68 1.63 -27.73
C LYS A 219 -2.56 2.84 -26.77
N GLY A 220 -1.47 3.61 -26.86
CA GLY A 220 -1.32 4.84 -26.05
C GLY A 220 -1.08 4.62 -24.56
N HIS A 221 -0.71 3.41 -24.16
CA HIS A 221 -0.35 3.11 -22.78
C HIS A 221 1.15 3.30 -22.51
N TYR A 222 1.49 3.56 -21.26
CA TYR A 222 2.85 3.72 -20.79
C TYR A 222 3.09 2.81 -19.59
N GLN A 223 4.27 2.22 -19.49
CA GLN A 223 4.65 1.37 -18.37
C GLN A 223 5.80 1.96 -17.60
N LEU A 224 5.72 1.83 -16.28
CA LEU A 224 6.81 2.10 -15.35
C LEU A 224 7.08 0.81 -14.56
N THR A 225 8.36 0.42 -14.50
CA THR A 225 8.78 -0.75 -13.73
C THR A 225 9.55 -0.30 -12.50
N ILE A 226 9.15 -0.80 -11.35
CA ILE A 226 9.88 -0.67 -10.09
C ILE A 226 10.46 -2.05 -9.78
N THR A 227 11.78 -2.15 -9.67
CA THR A 227 12.49 -3.40 -9.37
C THR A 227 13.23 -3.26 -8.05
N ASN A 228 13.08 -4.22 -7.16
CA ASN A 228 13.95 -4.36 -5.99
C ASN A 228 15.34 -4.80 -6.49
N ALA A 229 16.36 -4.02 -6.20
CA ALA A 229 17.75 -4.33 -6.61
C ALA A 229 18.43 -5.35 -5.70
N GLU A 230 17.77 -5.77 -4.61
CA GLU A 230 18.31 -6.69 -3.60
C GLU A 230 19.66 -6.21 -2.99
N ALA A 231 19.87 -4.89 -3.02
CA ALA A 231 21.07 -4.23 -2.55
C ALA A 231 20.73 -3.16 -1.53
N GLY A 232 21.65 -2.87 -0.65
CA GLY A 232 21.53 -1.81 0.35
C GLY A 232 22.79 -0.96 0.45
N THR A 233 22.62 0.26 0.97
CA THR A 233 23.73 1.15 1.34
C THR A 233 23.51 1.64 2.76
N ILE A 234 24.57 2.20 3.36
CA ILE A 234 24.53 2.72 4.73
C ILE A 234 24.77 4.23 4.70
N THR A 235 23.99 4.95 5.51
CA THR A 235 24.28 6.34 5.86
C THR A 235 24.59 6.40 7.35
N VAL A 236 25.78 6.89 7.69
CA VAL A 236 26.15 7.18 9.07
C VAL A 236 25.85 8.64 9.34
N VAL A 237 24.95 8.91 10.28
CA VAL A 237 24.63 10.26 10.71
C VAL A 237 25.46 10.58 11.95
N PRO A 238 26.37 11.56 11.89
CA PRO A 238 27.12 12.01 13.05
C PRO A 238 26.14 12.49 14.11
N ASN A 239 26.36 12.10 15.35
CA ASN A 239 25.58 12.62 16.47
C ASN A 239 26.51 13.33 17.46
N THR A 240 26.11 14.49 17.92
CA THR A 240 26.81 15.29 18.91
C THR A 240 26.84 14.66 20.29
N SER A 241 26.06 13.63 20.55
CA SER A 241 25.89 12.96 21.84
C SER A 241 26.34 11.49 21.82
N LYS A 242 27.60 11.19 21.53
CA LYS A 242 28.20 9.82 21.63
C LYS A 242 27.43 8.66 20.99
N VAL A 243 26.32 8.93 20.29
CA VAL A 243 25.44 7.95 19.67
C VAL A 243 25.49 8.13 18.15
N GLN A 244 26.04 7.16 17.45
CA GLN A 244 25.96 7.12 15.99
C GLN A 244 24.64 6.49 15.54
N LYS A 245 23.97 7.11 14.60
CA LYS A 245 22.80 6.53 13.92
C LYS A 245 23.24 5.97 12.59
N ILE A 246 23.07 4.68 12.41
CA ILE A 246 23.28 4.01 11.12
C ILE A 246 21.93 3.78 10.48
N LEU A 247 21.77 4.29 9.28
CA LEU A 247 20.55 4.20 8.49
C LEU A 247 20.82 3.27 7.32
N THR A 248 20.04 2.19 7.21
CA THR A 248 20.12 1.29 6.07
C THR A 248 19.19 1.78 4.97
N ASN A 249 19.72 1.94 3.78
CA ASN A 249 19.01 2.35 2.59
C ASN A 249 18.87 1.16 1.64
N TRP A 250 17.66 0.81 1.30
CA TRP A 250 17.39 -0.27 0.35
C TRP A 250 17.23 0.28 -1.06
N ILE A 251 17.91 -0.34 -2.02
CA ILE A 251 17.98 0.17 -3.39
C ILE A 251 16.88 -0.44 -4.25
N PHE A 252 16.21 0.42 -4.98
CA PHE A 252 15.24 0.10 -6.03
C PHE A 252 15.70 0.67 -7.36
N LYS A 253 15.32 0.04 -8.46
CA LYS A 253 15.49 0.56 -9.81
C LYS A 253 14.13 0.97 -10.37
N VAL A 254 14.02 2.20 -10.83
CA VAL A 254 12.88 2.69 -11.61
C VAL A 254 13.37 2.93 -13.03
N GLY A 255 13.13 1.98 -13.92
CA GLY A 255 13.89 1.85 -15.16
C GLY A 255 15.37 1.65 -14.88
N LYS A 256 16.23 2.53 -15.45
CA LYS A 256 17.68 2.53 -15.19
C LYS A 256 18.09 3.42 -14.00
N GLN A 257 17.16 4.20 -13.44
CA GLN A 257 17.46 5.14 -12.33
C GLN A 257 17.46 4.42 -10.99
N SER A 258 18.42 4.77 -10.14
CA SER A 258 18.48 4.27 -8.75
C SER A 258 17.59 5.15 -7.86
N TRP A 259 16.85 4.45 -7.01
CA TRP A 259 16.00 5.02 -5.97
C TRP A 259 16.24 4.23 -4.68
N TYR A 260 16.00 4.81 -3.53
CA TYR A 260 16.18 4.12 -2.27
C TYR A 260 15.04 4.42 -1.30
N GLU A 261 14.87 3.54 -0.35
CA GLU A 261 14.09 3.77 0.85
C GLU A 261 14.98 3.57 2.08
N ASN A 262 14.76 4.43 3.07
CA ASN A 262 15.39 4.29 4.37
C ASN A 262 14.45 3.56 5.33
N ASN A 263 14.84 2.39 5.81
CA ASN A 263 13.97 1.50 6.57
C ASN A 263 14.37 1.23 8.00
N SER A 264 15.63 1.43 8.38
CA SER A 264 16.04 1.08 9.72
C SER A 264 17.04 2.08 10.28
N VAL A 265 16.88 2.37 11.55
CA VAL A 265 17.85 3.13 12.34
C VAL A 265 18.42 2.19 13.39
N THR A 266 19.70 1.86 13.26
CA THR A 266 20.44 1.21 14.34
C THR A 266 21.21 2.28 15.08
N THR A 267 21.03 2.31 16.39
CA THR A 267 21.69 3.29 17.27
C THR A 267 22.78 2.57 18.05
N PHE A 268 24.02 3.05 17.98
CA PHE A 268 25.13 2.58 18.80
C PHE A 268 25.47 3.64 19.85
N LYS A 269 25.65 3.19 21.09
CA LYS A 269 26.16 4.02 22.18
C LYS A 269 27.67 3.95 22.26
#